data_29072cb85dd331b7b2d7352e2754745d
#
_entry.id   29072cb85dd331b7b2d7352e2754745d
#
_cell.length_a   1.000
_cell.length_b   1.000
_cell.length_c   1.000
_cell.angle_alpha   90.00
_cell.angle_beta   90.00
_cell.angle_gamma   90.00
#
_symmetry.space_group_name_H-M   'P 1'
#
loop_
_entity.id
_entity.type
_entity.pdbx_description
1 polymer ?
#
loop_
_entity_poly.entity_id
_entity_poly.type
_entity_poly.pdbx_seq_one_letter_code
_entity_poly.pdbx_strand_id
1 'polypeptide(L)'
;MPPPAPTFFIIGAAKGATTSLPSLLDLHPEAAMARPKEAHFFSLDQQYRLGWEAYLTLYKHCTDEKAIGDASTSYSRIRYHPHALSRIQRHVPAAKIIYMVRHPIERMESAYAEHMKTPENPFAFSSINDAILRQPMIVDSSRYWEVFDAYRKAFGEADR
;
A
#
# COMPACT_ATOMS: atom_id res chain seq x y z
N MET A 1 5.05 -7.38 26.50
CA MET A 1 3.71 -7.16 25.93
C MET A 1 3.69 -7.61 24.49
N PRO A 2 2.56 -8.07 23.96
CA PRO A 2 2.49 -8.37 22.53
C PRO A 2 2.77 -7.09 21.70
N PRO A 3 3.34 -7.20 20.49
CA PRO A 3 3.53 -6.05 19.63
C PRO A 3 2.20 -5.37 19.32
N PRO A 4 2.17 -4.04 19.20
CA PRO A 4 0.93 -3.32 18.92
C PRO A 4 0.44 -3.60 17.48
N ALA A 5 -0.87 -3.46 17.27
CA ALA A 5 -1.47 -3.51 15.94
C ALA A 5 -1.34 -2.17 15.21
N PRO A 6 -1.30 -2.14 13.87
CA PRO A 6 -1.31 -0.88 13.14
C PRO A 6 -2.62 -0.10 13.38
N THR A 7 -2.52 1.22 13.39
CA THR A 7 -3.64 2.14 13.55
C THR A 7 -4.00 2.83 12.23
N PHE A 8 -3.08 2.82 11.26
CA PHE A 8 -3.30 3.39 9.94
C PHE A 8 -2.59 2.61 8.83
N PHE A 9 -3.07 2.79 7.61
CA PHE A 9 -2.49 2.18 6.42
C PHE A 9 -2.26 3.21 5.33
N ILE A 10 -1.06 3.20 4.74
CA ILE A 10 -0.75 3.92 3.50
C ILE A 10 -0.90 2.90 2.36
N ILE A 11 -2.07 2.93 1.72
CA ILE A 11 -2.48 1.87 0.78
C ILE A 11 -1.90 2.01 -0.64
N GLY A 12 -1.27 3.12 -0.95
CA GLY A 12 -0.75 3.45 -2.29
C GLY A 12 -0.96 4.93 -2.61
N ALA A 13 -0.97 5.33 -3.87
CA ALA A 13 -0.70 4.52 -5.06
C ALA A 13 0.79 4.33 -5.27
N ALA A 14 1.18 3.21 -5.87
CA ALA A 14 2.56 3.03 -6.31
C ALA A 14 2.99 4.20 -7.19
N LYS A 15 4.20 4.76 -6.97
CA LYS A 15 4.72 5.98 -7.62
C LYS A 15 4.02 7.29 -7.19
N GLY A 16 3.25 7.26 -6.10
CA GLY A 16 2.61 8.42 -5.47
C GLY A 16 3.33 8.90 -4.20
N ALA A 17 4.67 8.87 -4.15
CA ALA A 17 5.51 9.24 -3.00
C ALA A 17 5.35 8.33 -1.75
N THR A 18 4.86 7.11 -1.93
CA THR A 18 4.67 6.12 -0.86
C THR A 18 5.97 5.61 -0.20
N THR A 19 7.12 6.10 -0.63
CA THR A 19 8.40 5.87 0.05
C THR A 19 8.75 7.04 0.96
N SER A 20 8.52 8.26 0.52
CA SER A 20 8.90 9.46 1.26
C SER A 20 8.05 9.68 2.51
N LEU A 21 6.72 9.56 2.39
CA LEU A 21 5.83 9.78 3.54
C LEU A 21 6.07 8.80 4.69
N PRO A 22 6.15 7.47 4.48
CA PRO A 22 6.48 6.55 5.58
C PRO A 22 7.82 6.84 6.24
N SER A 23 8.83 7.22 5.45
CA SER A 23 10.15 7.56 5.99
C SER A 23 10.11 8.82 6.85
N LEU A 24 9.30 9.82 6.49
CA LEU A 24 9.10 11.02 7.29
C LEU A 24 8.31 10.73 8.57
N LEU A 25 7.29 9.89 8.50
CA LEU A 25 6.50 9.48 9.66
C LEU A 25 7.36 8.69 10.66
N ASP A 26 8.23 7.81 10.18
CA ASP A 26 9.12 7.01 11.04
C ASP A 26 10.20 7.84 11.76
N LEU A 27 10.35 9.14 11.42
CA LEU A 27 11.17 10.11 12.15
C LEU A 27 10.41 10.81 13.28
N HIS A 28 9.08 10.69 13.31
CA HIS A 28 8.28 11.35 14.33
C HIS A 28 8.25 10.52 15.63
N PRO A 29 8.50 11.10 16.80
CA PRO A 29 8.61 10.36 18.06
C PRO A 29 7.33 9.62 18.49
N GLU A 30 6.18 10.01 17.98
CA GLU A 30 4.89 9.37 18.29
C GLU A 30 4.39 8.46 17.16
N ALA A 31 5.20 8.20 16.13
CA ALA A 31 4.81 7.35 15.01
C ALA A 31 5.86 6.27 14.72
N ALA A 32 5.40 5.11 14.30
CA ALA A 32 6.26 4.01 13.85
C ALA A 32 5.68 3.33 12.61
N MET A 33 6.55 2.81 11.78
CA MET A 33 6.17 2.09 10.56
C MET A 33 6.56 0.61 10.64
N ALA A 34 5.80 -0.25 9.97
CA ALA A 34 6.15 -1.67 9.83
C ALA A 34 7.57 -1.88 9.30
N ARG A 35 8.32 -2.82 9.86
CA ARG A 35 9.66 -3.22 9.43
C ARG A 35 9.72 -4.73 9.15
N PRO A 36 9.99 -5.14 7.89
CA PRO A 36 10.28 -4.31 6.71
C PRO A 36 9.04 -3.60 6.15
N LYS A 37 9.29 -2.54 5.36
CA LYS A 37 8.26 -1.87 4.55
C LYS A 37 7.71 -2.82 3.49
N GLU A 38 6.51 -2.51 2.95
CA GLU A 38 5.80 -3.32 1.94
C GLU A 38 5.55 -4.75 2.46
N ALA A 39 4.92 -4.83 3.62
CA ALA A 39 4.59 -6.11 4.27
C ALA A 39 3.71 -7.01 3.38
N HIS A 40 2.87 -6.41 2.52
CA HIS A 40 1.94 -7.11 1.62
C HIS A 40 1.04 -8.15 2.32
N PHE A 41 0.95 -8.11 3.65
CA PHE A 41 0.26 -9.11 4.45
C PHE A 41 -1.19 -9.31 4.00
N PHE A 42 -1.93 -8.22 3.80
CA PHE A 42 -3.34 -8.31 3.44
C PHE A 42 -3.58 -8.58 1.96
N SER A 43 -2.61 -8.31 1.08
CA SER A 43 -2.75 -8.46 -0.37
C SER A 43 -2.31 -9.84 -0.89
N LEU A 44 -1.27 -10.42 -0.31
CA LEU A 44 -0.72 -11.69 -0.77
C LEU A 44 -1.20 -12.84 0.12
N ASP A 45 -1.85 -13.83 -0.48
CA ASP A 45 -2.37 -14.99 0.27
C ASP A 45 -1.26 -15.75 1.01
N GLN A 46 -0.07 -15.84 0.42
CA GLN A 46 1.08 -16.45 1.06
C GLN A 46 1.46 -15.74 2.36
N GLN A 47 1.48 -14.41 2.36
CA GLN A 47 1.77 -13.62 3.54
C GLN A 47 0.64 -13.73 4.57
N TYR A 48 -0.61 -13.65 4.12
CA TYR A 48 -1.78 -13.74 5.00
C TYR A 48 -1.86 -15.07 5.74
N ARG A 49 -1.45 -16.18 5.10
CA ARG A 49 -1.41 -17.54 5.71
C ARG A 49 -0.40 -17.67 6.83
N LEU A 50 0.60 -16.78 6.95
CA LEU A 50 1.53 -16.78 8.07
C LEU A 50 0.85 -16.43 9.40
N GLY A 51 -0.34 -15.82 9.33
CA GLY A 51 -1.18 -15.49 10.47
C GLY A 51 -0.90 -14.11 11.08
N TRP A 52 -1.87 -13.66 11.87
CA TRP A 52 -1.87 -12.33 12.49
C TRP A 52 -0.68 -12.09 13.40
N GLU A 53 -0.33 -13.09 14.23
CA GLU A 53 0.80 -13.00 15.16
C GLU A 53 2.13 -12.81 14.43
N ALA A 54 2.31 -13.50 13.30
CA ALA A 54 3.49 -13.32 12.46
C ALA A 54 3.54 -11.90 11.88
N TYR A 55 2.42 -11.35 11.43
CA TYR A 55 2.34 -9.97 10.97
C TYR A 55 2.68 -8.95 12.05
N LEU A 56 2.20 -9.14 13.29
CA LEU A 56 2.50 -8.25 14.40
C LEU A 56 3.99 -8.21 14.74
N THR A 57 4.76 -9.23 14.36
CA THR A 57 6.22 -9.21 14.58
C THR A 57 6.94 -8.06 13.87
N LEU A 58 6.32 -7.47 12.82
CA LEU A 58 6.85 -6.30 12.10
C LEU A 58 6.91 -5.05 12.98
N TYR A 59 6.21 -5.05 14.12
CA TYR A 59 6.08 -3.94 15.07
C TYR A 59 6.78 -4.20 16.40
N LYS A 60 7.64 -5.21 16.50
CA LYS A 60 8.38 -5.53 17.75
C LYS A 60 9.27 -4.41 18.26
N HIS A 61 9.63 -3.48 17.39
CA HIS A 61 10.45 -2.31 17.73
C HIS A 61 9.62 -1.15 18.29
N CYS A 62 8.29 -1.22 18.19
CA CYS A 62 7.40 -0.20 18.74
C CYS A 62 7.31 -0.32 20.27
N THR A 63 7.22 0.82 20.94
CA THR A 63 7.13 0.93 22.39
C THR A 63 5.81 1.56 22.84
N ASP A 64 5.66 2.87 22.64
CA ASP A 64 4.54 3.69 23.10
C ASP A 64 4.05 4.69 22.03
N GLU A 65 4.42 4.46 20.78
CA GLU A 65 3.98 5.29 19.66
C GLU A 65 2.45 5.24 19.50
N LYS A 66 1.85 6.42 19.30
CA LYS A 66 0.39 6.56 19.15
C LYS A 66 -0.11 6.21 17.76
N ALA A 67 0.74 6.39 16.75
CA ALA A 67 0.43 6.15 15.34
C ALA A 67 1.32 5.05 14.78
N ILE A 68 0.75 3.89 14.50
CA ILE A 68 1.47 2.73 14.00
C ILE A 68 0.97 2.40 12.60
N GLY A 69 1.87 2.39 11.61
CA GLY A 69 1.52 2.33 10.22
C GLY A 69 2.06 1.13 9.45
N ASP A 70 1.28 0.67 8.47
CA ASP A 70 1.73 -0.20 7.39
C ASP A 70 1.64 0.57 6.06
N ALA A 71 2.71 0.52 5.27
CA ALA A 71 2.76 1.13 3.95
C ALA A 71 3.01 0.06 2.90
N SER A 72 1.94 -0.40 2.28
CA SER A 72 1.98 -1.43 1.24
C SER A 72 1.14 -1.00 0.03
N THR A 73 1.82 -0.69 -1.07
CA THR A 73 1.18 -0.14 -2.28
C THR A 73 0.24 -1.12 -2.98
N SER A 74 0.39 -2.42 -2.71
CA SER A 74 -0.49 -3.47 -3.23
C SER A 74 -1.92 -3.39 -2.68
N TYR A 75 -2.14 -2.75 -1.54
CA TYR A 75 -3.48 -2.64 -0.95
C TYR A 75 -4.42 -1.79 -1.79
N SER A 76 -3.91 -0.83 -2.56
CA SER A 76 -4.71 -0.05 -3.52
C SER A 76 -5.01 -0.78 -4.84
N ARG A 77 -4.35 -1.91 -5.09
CA ARG A 77 -4.54 -2.68 -6.33
C ARG A 77 -5.72 -3.65 -6.20
N ILE A 78 -6.91 -3.13 -5.90
CA ILE A 78 -8.12 -3.92 -5.56
C ILE A 78 -8.53 -4.91 -6.65
N ARG A 79 -8.20 -4.65 -7.93
CA ARG A 79 -8.46 -5.57 -9.05
C ARG A 79 -7.55 -6.79 -9.05
N TYR A 80 -6.35 -6.67 -8.48
CA TYR A 80 -5.32 -7.72 -8.41
C TYR A 80 -5.26 -8.39 -7.05
N HIS A 81 -5.67 -7.67 -6.01
CA HIS A 81 -5.71 -8.12 -4.62
C HIS A 81 -7.08 -7.84 -4.00
N PRO A 82 -8.15 -8.52 -4.48
CA PRO A 82 -9.54 -8.20 -4.10
C PRO A 82 -9.83 -8.43 -2.61
N HIS A 83 -9.01 -9.23 -1.94
CA HIS A 83 -9.19 -9.54 -0.52
C HIS A 83 -8.50 -8.55 0.43
N ALA A 84 -7.62 -7.68 -0.08
CA ALA A 84 -6.81 -6.80 0.78
C ALA A 84 -7.66 -5.91 1.67
N LEU A 85 -8.64 -5.20 1.09
CA LEU A 85 -9.54 -4.31 1.80
C LEU A 85 -10.33 -5.03 2.90
N SER A 86 -10.99 -6.14 2.57
CA SER A 86 -11.80 -6.89 3.52
C SER A 86 -10.97 -7.51 4.65
N ARG A 87 -9.74 -7.91 4.38
CA ARG A 87 -8.79 -8.40 5.40
C ARG A 87 -8.36 -7.27 6.34
N ILE A 88 -8.03 -6.08 5.81
CA ILE A 88 -7.71 -4.91 6.65
C ILE A 88 -8.90 -4.58 7.55
N GLN A 89 -10.11 -4.47 6.98
CA GLN A 89 -11.32 -4.17 7.73
C GLN A 89 -11.60 -5.21 8.83
N ARG A 90 -11.35 -6.48 8.56
CA ARG A 90 -11.54 -7.58 9.53
C ARG A 90 -10.62 -7.47 10.73
N HIS A 91 -9.33 -7.16 10.51
CA HIS A 91 -8.33 -7.14 11.57
C HIS A 91 -8.24 -5.78 12.27
N VAL A 92 -8.47 -4.69 11.54
CA VAL A 92 -8.34 -3.31 12.03
C VAL A 92 -9.52 -2.48 11.53
N PRO A 93 -10.73 -2.71 12.05
CA PRO A 93 -11.95 -2.04 11.56
C PRO A 93 -11.94 -0.52 11.76
N ALA A 94 -11.18 -0.01 12.73
CA ALA A 94 -11.04 1.41 13.01
C ALA A 94 -9.78 2.04 12.36
N ALA A 95 -9.18 1.36 11.39
CA ALA A 95 -7.98 1.86 10.72
C ALA A 95 -8.23 3.17 10.00
N LYS A 96 -7.27 4.11 10.13
CA LYS A 96 -7.21 5.29 9.26
C LYS A 96 -6.53 4.93 7.95
N ILE A 97 -7.11 5.38 6.85
CA ILE A 97 -6.60 5.06 5.51
C ILE A 97 -6.00 6.32 4.87
N ILE A 98 -4.77 6.21 4.46
CA ILE A 98 -4.06 7.25 3.71
C ILE A 98 -3.86 6.74 2.28
N TYR A 99 -4.44 7.46 1.33
CA TYR A 99 -4.30 7.16 -0.08
C TYR A 99 -3.63 8.32 -0.81
N MET A 100 -2.38 8.15 -1.16
CA MET A 100 -1.58 9.15 -1.85
C MET A 100 -1.76 8.99 -3.35
N VAL A 101 -2.11 10.06 -4.01
CA VAL A 101 -2.32 10.09 -5.47
C VAL A 101 -1.37 11.08 -6.13
N ARG A 102 -1.11 10.87 -7.40
CA ARG A 102 -0.30 11.72 -8.26
C ARG A 102 -1.05 11.94 -9.57
N HIS A 103 -0.64 12.94 -10.35
CA HIS A 103 -1.18 13.09 -11.71
C HIS A 103 -1.09 11.77 -12.48
N PRO A 104 -2.20 11.23 -13.03
CA PRO A 104 -2.23 9.87 -13.57
C PRO A 104 -1.15 9.58 -14.61
N ILE A 105 -0.94 10.52 -15.56
CA ILE A 105 0.07 10.37 -16.62
C ILE A 105 1.47 10.31 -16.00
N GLU A 106 1.84 11.26 -15.14
CA GLU A 106 3.15 11.28 -14.49
C GLU A 106 3.39 10.03 -13.63
N ARG A 107 2.34 9.48 -13.01
CA ARG A 107 2.44 8.22 -12.30
C ARG A 107 2.75 7.06 -13.26
N MET A 108 2.06 6.99 -14.41
CA MET A 108 2.29 5.97 -15.43
C MET A 108 3.70 6.07 -16.02
N GLU A 109 4.17 7.29 -16.33
CA GLU A 109 5.55 7.52 -16.79
C GLU A 109 6.58 7.07 -15.75
N SER A 110 6.34 7.38 -14.48
CA SER A 110 7.22 6.96 -13.38
C SER A 110 7.22 5.43 -13.19
N ALA A 111 6.07 4.76 -13.40
CA ALA A 111 5.99 3.32 -13.35
C ALA A 111 6.73 2.66 -14.53
N TYR A 112 6.55 3.19 -15.74
CA TYR A 112 7.27 2.76 -16.92
C TYR A 112 8.79 2.89 -16.75
N ALA A 113 9.25 4.06 -16.29
CA ALA A 113 10.68 4.31 -16.06
C ALA A 113 11.29 3.36 -15.00
N GLU A 114 10.52 2.94 -14.00
CA GLU A 114 10.96 1.94 -13.02
C GLU A 114 11.08 0.55 -13.65
N HIS A 115 10.10 0.15 -14.45
CA HIS A 115 10.16 -1.12 -15.17
C HIS A 115 11.37 -1.21 -16.10
N MET A 116 11.71 -0.12 -16.79
CA MET A 116 12.87 -0.06 -17.68
C MET A 116 14.23 -0.13 -16.95
N LYS A 117 14.27 0.19 -15.67
CA LYS A 117 15.49 0.11 -14.84
C LYS A 117 15.73 -1.27 -14.23
N THR A 118 14.75 -2.16 -14.27
CA THR A 118 14.86 -3.50 -13.68
C THR A 118 15.53 -4.43 -14.70
N PRO A 119 16.77 -4.88 -14.48
CA PRO A 119 17.53 -5.68 -15.46
C PRO A 119 16.86 -7.00 -15.86
N GLU A 120 16.08 -7.56 -14.95
CA GLU A 120 15.37 -8.83 -15.11
C GLU A 120 13.90 -8.63 -15.54
N ASN A 121 13.57 -7.46 -16.10
CA ASN A 121 12.22 -7.20 -16.55
C ASN A 121 11.86 -8.16 -17.70
N PRO A 122 10.95 -9.12 -17.49
CA PRO A 122 10.53 -10.06 -18.53
C PRO A 122 9.77 -9.35 -19.68
N PHE A 123 9.41 -8.08 -19.49
CA PHE A 123 8.69 -7.26 -20.45
C PHE A 123 9.64 -6.22 -21.04
N ALA A 124 10.30 -6.55 -22.14
CA ALA A 124 10.98 -5.56 -22.97
C ALA A 124 9.92 -4.70 -23.69
N PHE A 125 9.53 -3.58 -23.09
CA PHE A 125 8.61 -2.64 -23.71
C PHE A 125 9.37 -1.73 -24.68
N SER A 126 8.85 -1.58 -25.90
CA SER A 126 9.42 -0.69 -26.92
C SER A 126 9.12 0.78 -26.66
N SER A 127 8.05 1.06 -25.93
CA SER A 127 7.60 2.40 -25.56
C SER A 127 6.63 2.35 -24.37
N ILE A 128 6.30 3.52 -23.82
CA ILE A 128 5.27 3.63 -22.78
C ILE A 128 3.89 3.17 -23.32
N ASN A 129 3.58 3.42 -24.59
CA ASN A 129 2.33 2.98 -25.20
C ASN A 129 2.26 1.45 -25.27
N ASP A 130 3.38 0.79 -25.65
CA ASP A 130 3.47 -0.66 -25.62
C ASP A 130 3.31 -1.21 -24.19
N ALA A 131 3.92 -0.57 -23.19
CA ALA A 131 3.78 -0.94 -21.80
C ALA A 131 2.33 -0.83 -21.30
N ILE A 132 1.63 0.25 -21.65
CA ILE A 132 0.22 0.48 -21.27
C ILE A 132 -0.69 -0.59 -21.88
N LEU A 133 -0.45 -0.98 -23.13
CA LEU A 133 -1.25 -1.99 -23.82
C LEU A 133 -1.01 -3.41 -23.28
N ARG A 134 0.24 -3.73 -22.93
CA ARG A 134 0.63 -5.08 -22.51
C ARG A 134 0.56 -5.31 -21.01
N GLN A 135 0.54 -4.25 -20.20
CA GLN A 135 0.48 -4.32 -18.75
C GLN A 135 -0.63 -3.41 -18.16
N PRO A 136 -1.88 -3.89 -18.17
CA PRO A 136 -3.04 -3.10 -17.71
C PRO A 136 -2.88 -2.51 -16.30
N MET A 137 -2.11 -3.14 -15.42
CA MET A 137 -1.84 -2.64 -14.06
C MET A 137 -1.25 -1.22 -14.07
N ILE A 138 -0.52 -0.83 -15.13
CA ILE A 138 0.02 0.52 -15.27
C ILE A 138 -1.12 1.55 -15.30
N VAL A 139 -2.20 1.27 -16.01
CA VAL A 139 -3.39 2.13 -16.09
C VAL A 139 -4.27 1.96 -14.86
N ASP A 140 -4.56 0.71 -14.49
CA ASP A 140 -5.49 0.39 -13.39
C ASP A 140 -5.06 0.99 -12.05
N SER A 141 -3.75 1.09 -11.80
CA SER A 141 -3.22 1.75 -10.60
C SER A 141 -3.45 3.27 -10.57
N SER A 142 -3.97 3.86 -11.63
CA SER A 142 -4.41 5.28 -11.71
C SER A 142 -5.93 5.45 -11.64
N ARG A 143 -6.68 4.39 -11.46
CA ARG A 143 -8.14 4.44 -11.26
C ARG A 143 -8.48 4.80 -9.81
N TYR A 144 -8.05 5.98 -9.40
CA TYR A 144 -8.07 6.42 -8.00
C TYR A 144 -9.46 6.44 -7.40
N TRP A 145 -10.48 6.84 -8.18
CA TRP A 145 -11.85 6.88 -7.71
C TRP A 145 -12.38 5.50 -7.29
N GLU A 146 -12.08 4.47 -8.05
CA GLU A 146 -12.52 3.10 -7.72
C GLU A 146 -11.98 2.66 -6.35
N VAL A 147 -10.70 2.94 -6.11
CA VAL A 147 -10.03 2.61 -4.85
C VAL A 147 -10.57 3.46 -3.70
N PHE A 148 -10.66 4.77 -3.91
CA PHE A 148 -11.17 5.71 -2.92
C PHE A 148 -12.59 5.33 -2.49
N ASP A 149 -13.50 5.11 -3.45
CA ASP A 149 -14.90 4.77 -3.15
C ASP A 149 -15.03 3.42 -2.42
N ALA A 150 -14.22 2.41 -2.80
CA ALA A 150 -14.20 1.13 -2.11
C ALA A 150 -13.78 1.27 -0.64
N TYR A 151 -12.68 1.98 -0.37
CA TYR A 151 -12.20 2.18 0.99
C TYR A 151 -13.10 3.11 1.80
N ARG A 152 -13.66 4.17 1.20
CA ARG A 152 -14.64 5.04 1.83
C ARG A 152 -15.88 4.27 2.30
N LYS A 153 -16.39 3.36 1.47
CA LYS A 153 -17.54 2.51 1.83
C LYS A 153 -17.21 1.53 2.96
N ALA A 154 -15.98 1.02 3.00
CA ALA A 154 -15.58 0.01 3.99
C ALA A 154 -15.27 0.61 5.37
N PHE A 155 -14.64 1.80 5.41
CA PHE A 155 -14.17 2.42 6.66
C PHE A 155 -15.02 3.62 7.09
N GLY A 156 -16.08 3.94 6.37
CA GLY A 156 -16.92 5.10 6.63
C GLY A 156 -16.33 6.41 6.11
N GLU A 157 -17.13 7.46 6.15
CA GLU A 157 -16.61 8.82 6.04
C GLU A 157 -15.93 9.13 7.38
N ALA A 158 -14.65 9.51 7.34
CA ALA A 158 -14.04 10.09 8.53
C ALA A 158 -14.96 11.24 8.97
N ASP A 159 -15.40 11.22 10.22
CA ASP A 159 -16.25 12.26 10.77
C ASP A 159 -15.68 13.63 10.39
N ARG A 160 -16.56 14.45 9.79
CA ARG A 160 -16.25 15.81 9.35
C ARG A 160 -16.02 16.71 10.55
#